data_95aa51508d1de0ad8acf77f97d439123
#
_entry.id   95aa51508d1de0ad8acf77f97d439123
#
_cell.length_a   1.000
_cell.length_b   1.000
_cell.length_c   1.000
_cell.angle_alpha   90.00
_cell.angle_beta   90.00
_cell.angle_gamma   90.00
#
_symmetry.space_group_name_H-M   'P 1'
#
loop_
_entity.id
_entity.type
_entity.pdbx_description
1 polymer ?
#
loop_
_entity_poly.entity_id
_entity_poly.type
_entity_poly.pdbx_seq_one_letter_code
_entity_poly.pdbx_strand_id
1 'polypeptide(L)'
;MEEPKFLKDTYYKQLQITNLKFKILNVSRAGFTLLEIMITLAIVGAVVITILYTVNYHADTAYEHTVTTRMFLAAKEKIAEMEQNPQDAKGNIAGTDYTYKNSVNTTIDEGIIEIKTIINKNGKKVILSELVIKKEIQNPQ
;
A
#
# COMPACT_ATOMS: atom_id res chain seq x y z
N MET A 1 -53.08 52.09 -43.80
CA MET A 1 -52.44 52.18 -42.48
C MET A 1 -51.38 51.08 -42.46
N GLU A 2 -50.08 51.41 -42.74
CA GLU A 2 -49.04 50.43 -42.75
C GLU A 2 -48.60 50.21 -41.33
N GLU A 3 -48.51 48.91 -40.87
CA GLU A 3 -47.96 48.57 -39.57
C GLU A 3 -46.47 48.90 -39.51
N PRO A 4 -46.01 49.48 -38.39
CA PRO A 4 -44.62 49.91 -38.31
C PRO A 4 -43.68 48.72 -38.38
N LYS A 5 -42.66 48.83 -39.22
CA LYS A 5 -41.66 47.82 -39.55
C LYS A 5 -40.97 47.19 -38.35
N PHE A 6 -40.90 47.95 -37.23
CA PHE A 6 -40.33 47.55 -35.96
C PHE A 6 -41.10 46.38 -35.30
N LEU A 7 -42.43 46.35 -35.41
CA LEU A 7 -43.25 45.27 -34.82
C LEU A 7 -43.09 43.97 -35.59
N LYS A 8 -42.91 44.02 -36.89
CA LYS A 8 -42.64 42.81 -37.71
C LYS A 8 -41.31 42.17 -37.34
N ASP A 9 -40.23 42.94 -37.23
CA ASP A 9 -38.92 42.43 -36.88
C ASP A 9 -38.84 41.80 -35.51
N THR A 10 -39.57 42.35 -34.55
CA THR A 10 -39.69 41.78 -33.18
C THR A 10 -40.47 40.48 -33.18
N TYR A 11 -41.53 40.37 -33.99
CA TYR A 11 -42.33 39.15 -34.12
C TYR A 11 -41.55 38.01 -34.76
N TYR A 12 -40.79 38.26 -35.79
CA TYR A 12 -39.93 37.26 -36.45
C TYR A 12 -38.77 36.80 -35.55
N LYS A 13 -38.20 37.68 -34.73
CA LYS A 13 -37.18 37.33 -33.75
C LYS A 13 -37.73 36.42 -32.64
N GLN A 14 -38.91 36.70 -32.14
CA GLN A 14 -39.58 35.87 -31.14
C GLN A 14 -39.96 34.50 -31.69
N LEU A 15 -40.41 34.40 -32.94
CA LEU A 15 -40.72 33.12 -33.61
C LEU A 15 -39.47 32.28 -33.84
N GLN A 16 -38.34 32.89 -34.16
CA GLN A 16 -37.07 32.20 -34.30
C GLN A 16 -36.58 31.62 -32.98
N ILE A 17 -36.72 32.36 -31.88
CA ILE A 17 -36.31 31.91 -30.54
C ILE A 17 -37.19 30.77 -30.02
N THR A 18 -38.51 30.82 -30.27
CA THR A 18 -39.42 29.73 -29.91
C THR A 18 -39.16 28.46 -30.72
N ASN A 19 -38.87 28.57 -32.01
CA ASN A 19 -38.50 27.42 -32.84
C ASN A 19 -37.16 26.80 -32.44
N LEU A 20 -36.18 27.61 -32.03
CA LEU A 20 -34.91 27.10 -31.50
C LEU A 20 -35.10 26.38 -30.16
N LYS A 21 -35.93 26.95 -29.24
CA LYS A 21 -36.23 26.28 -27.96
C LYS A 21 -36.99 24.97 -28.16
N PHE A 22 -37.92 24.91 -29.12
CA PHE A 22 -38.65 23.68 -29.43
C PHE A 22 -37.74 22.60 -30.05
N LYS A 23 -36.74 23.01 -30.85
CA LYS A 23 -35.75 22.09 -31.43
C LYS A 23 -34.79 21.53 -30.39
N ILE A 24 -34.44 22.32 -29.36
CA ILE A 24 -33.61 21.88 -28.23
C ILE A 24 -34.35 20.91 -27.30
N LEU A 25 -35.69 21.13 -27.12
CA LEU A 25 -36.53 20.26 -26.31
C LEU A 25 -36.86 18.91 -26.98
N ASN A 26 -36.69 18.83 -28.31
CA ASN A 26 -36.84 17.59 -29.07
C ASN A 26 -35.51 16.79 -29.24
N VAL A 27 -34.47 17.19 -28.55
CA VAL A 27 -33.28 16.36 -28.41
C VAL A 27 -33.64 15.11 -27.62
N SER A 28 -34.12 14.16 -28.38
CA SER A 28 -34.04 12.72 -28.15
C SER A 28 -34.42 12.24 -26.73
N ARG A 29 -35.63 11.80 -26.61
CA ARG A 29 -35.92 10.59 -25.82
C ARG A 29 -35.31 9.39 -26.62
N ALA A 30 -34.03 9.44 -26.93
CA ALA A 30 -33.31 8.28 -27.35
C ALA A 30 -33.15 7.39 -26.11
N GLY A 31 -34.00 6.39 -26.00
CA GLY A 31 -33.78 5.32 -25.02
C GLY A 31 -32.37 4.75 -25.21
N PHE A 32 -31.72 4.37 -24.13
CA PHE A 32 -30.42 3.69 -24.20
C PHE A 32 -30.49 2.51 -25.15
N THR A 33 -29.55 2.45 -26.08
CA THR A 33 -29.46 1.30 -26.97
C THR A 33 -28.94 0.10 -26.18
N LEU A 34 -29.38 -1.11 -26.55
CA LEU A 34 -28.86 -2.35 -25.94
C LEU A 34 -27.32 -2.40 -26.00
N LEU A 35 -26.73 -1.94 -27.11
CA LEU A 35 -25.28 -1.86 -27.29
C LEU A 35 -24.62 -0.94 -26.26
N GLU A 36 -25.21 0.22 -25.96
CA GLU A 36 -24.68 1.18 -24.99
C GLU A 36 -24.66 0.61 -23.57
N ILE A 37 -25.73 -0.13 -23.19
CA ILE A 37 -25.81 -0.83 -21.91
C ILE A 37 -24.73 -1.92 -21.85
N MET A 38 -24.52 -2.70 -22.91
CA MET A 38 -23.49 -3.74 -22.95
C MET A 38 -22.07 -3.15 -22.82
N ILE A 39 -21.78 -2.07 -23.52
CA ILE A 39 -20.48 -1.40 -23.41
C ILE A 39 -20.26 -0.84 -22.00
N THR A 40 -21.28 -0.19 -21.44
CA THR A 40 -21.22 0.38 -20.10
C THR A 40 -20.97 -0.71 -19.05
N LEU A 41 -21.68 -1.83 -19.13
CA LEU A 41 -21.47 -2.97 -18.22
C LEU A 41 -20.09 -3.58 -18.38
N ALA A 42 -19.55 -3.67 -19.61
CA ALA A 42 -18.21 -4.18 -19.86
C ALA A 42 -17.15 -3.26 -19.20
N ILE A 43 -17.29 -1.94 -19.36
CA ILE A 43 -16.37 -0.97 -18.73
C ILE A 43 -16.45 -1.05 -17.21
N VAL A 44 -17.65 -1.03 -16.64
CA VAL A 44 -17.85 -1.12 -15.17
C VAL A 44 -17.29 -2.43 -14.64
N GLY A 45 -17.56 -3.54 -15.32
CA GLY A 45 -17.00 -4.85 -14.94
C GLY A 45 -15.47 -4.86 -14.93
N ALA A 46 -14.83 -4.31 -15.96
CA ALA A 46 -13.38 -4.21 -16.05
C ALA A 46 -12.79 -3.36 -14.89
N VAL A 47 -13.44 -2.23 -14.57
CA VAL A 47 -13.01 -1.36 -13.46
C VAL A 47 -13.13 -2.07 -12.12
N VAL A 48 -14.23 -2.78 -11.85
CA VAL A 48 -14.42 -3.54 -10.61
C VAL A 48 -13.35 -4.62 -10.44
N ILE A 49 -13.07 -5.39 -11.50
CA ILE A 49 -12.02 -6.42 -11.47
C ILE A 49 -10.65 -5.79 -11.16
N THR A 50 -10.32 -4.66 -11.78
CA THR A 50 -9.06 -3.95 -11.54
C THR A 50 -8.94 -3.48 -10.09
N ILE A 51 -10.01 -2.93 -9.52
CA ILE A 51 -10.05 -2.49 -8.12
C ILE A 51 -9.82 -3.68 -7.18
N LEU A 52 -10.54 -4.80 -7.38
CA LEU A 52 -10.40 -5.99 -6.55
C LEU A 52 -8.98 -6.56 -6.60
N TYR A 53 -8.39 -6.63 -7.78
CA TYR A 53 -7.00 -7.06 -7.95
C TYR A 53 -6.02 -6.14 -7.19
N THR A 54 -6.19 -4.83 -7.34
CA THR A 54 -5.33 -3.83 -6.66
C THR A 54 -5.45 -3.92 -5.13
N VAL A 55 -6.68 -4.04 -4.61
CA VAL A 55 -6.92 -4.17 -3.16
C VAL A 55 -6.28 -5.44 -2.61
N ASN A 56 -6.45 -6.59 -3.27
CA ASN A 56 -5.83 -7.83 -2.84
C ASN A 56 -4.29 -7.74 -2.86
N TYR A 57 -3.71 -7.19 -3.92
CA TYR A 57 -2.27 -6.98 -4.01
C TYR A 57 -1.72 -6.10 -2.87
N HIS A 58 -2.40 -4.99 -2.58
CA HIS A 58 -2.00 -4.11 -1.47
C HIS A 58 -2.19 -4.76 -0.09
N ALA A 59 -3.24 -5.56 0.08
CA ALA A 59 -3.47 -6.29 1.33
C ALA A 59 -2.35 -7.30 1.59
N ASP A 60 -1.95 -8.09 0.59
CA ASP A 60 -0.84 -9.04 0.69
C ASP A 60 0.48 -8.33 1.00
N THR A 61 0.76 -7.23 0.30
CA THR A 61 1.97 -6.42 0.53
C THR A 61 2.00 -5.84 1.94
N ALA A 62 0.88 -5.30 2.43
CA ALA A 62 0.78 -4.77 3.79
C ALA A 62 0.98 -5.86 4.86
N TYR A 63 0.42 -7.05 4.64
CA TYR A 63 0.64 -8.20 5.51
C TYR A 63 2.13 -8.59 5.56
N GLU A 64 2.78 -8.67 4.40
CA GLU A 64 4.21 -8.97 4.28
C GLU A 64 5.09 -7.97 5.04
N HIS A 65 4.81 -6.68 4.88
CA HIS A 65 5.52 -5.62 5.61
C HIS A 65 5.30 -5.72 7.12
N THR A 66 4.07 -6.03 7.55
CA THR A 66 3.75 -6.21 8.97
C THR A 66 4.53 -7.38 9.57
N VAL A 67 4.60 -8.52 8.88
CA VAL A 67 5.38 -9.68 9.32
C VAL A 67 6.86 -9.33 9.40
N THR A 68 7.42 -8.70 8.38
CA THR A 68 8.83 -8.29 8.35
C THR A 68 9.16 -7.32 9.48
N THR A 69 8.30 -6.34 9.73
CA THR A 69 8.47 -5.38 10.83
C THR A 69 8.48 -6.08 12.19
N ARG A 70 7.56 -7.02 12.42
CA ARG A 70 7.53 -7.80 13.67
C ARG A 70 8.79 -8.67 13.84
N MET A 71 9.27 -9.29 12.76
CA MET A 71 10.53 -10.05 12.79
C MET A 71 11.73 -9.14 13.10
N PHE A 72 11.75 -7.91 12.53
CA PHE A 72 12.79 -6.93 12.81
C PHE A 72 12.78 -6.48 14.29
N LEU A 73 11.60 -6.22 14.85
CA LEU A 73 11.47 -5.88 16.27
C LEU A 73 11.94 -7.02 17.18
N ALA A 74 11.59 -8.26 16.84
CA ALA A 74 12.06 -9.42 17.57
C ALA A 74 13.59 -9.61 17.45
N ALA A 75 14.18 -9.33 16.27
CA ALA A 75 15.62 -9.32 16.08
C ALA A 75 16.31 -8.26 16.94
N LYS A 76 15.71 -7.06 17.01
CA LYS A 76 16.24 -5.96 17.84
C LYS A 76 16.21 -6.28 19.33
N GLU A 77 15.15 -6.94 19.81
CA GLU A 77 15.07 -7.42 21.18
C GLU A 77 16.17 -8.43 21.49
N LYS A 78 16.41 -9.39 20.58
CA LYS A 78 17.47 -10.40 20.74
C LYS A 78 18.87 -9.81 20.65
N ILE A 79 19.10 -8.79 19.85
CA ILE A 79 20.39 -8.05 19.84
C ILE A 79 20.59 -7.35 21.18
N ALA A 80 19.61 -6.67 21.73
CA ALA A 80 19.70 -6.00 23.01
C ALA A 80 19.99 -6.98 24.19
N GLU A 81 19.44 -8.20 24.14
CA GLU A 81 19.81 -9.27 25.07
C GLU A 81 21.28 -9.67 24.91
N MET A 82 21.76 -9.79 23.66
CA MET A 82 23.14 -10.16 23.37
C MET A 82 24.17 -9.08 23.73
N GLU A 83 23.80 -7.81 23.72
CA GLU A 83 24.66 -6.71 24.20
C GLU A 83 25.03 -6.87 25.67
N GLN A 84 24.08 -7.39 26.48
CA GLN A 84 24.29 -7.63 27.91
C GLN A 84 25.06 -8.94 28.19
N ASN A 85 24.79 -9.97 27.40
CA ASN A 85 25.39 -11.28 27.54
C ASN A 85 25.67 -11.91 26.15
N PRO A 86 26.80 -11.58 25.51
CA PRO A 86 27.13 -12.08 24.19
C PRO A 86 27.38 -13.59 24.19
N GLN A 87 26.48 -14.38 23.66
CA GLN A 87 26.59 -15.82 23.53
C GLN A 87 25.84 -16.37 22.34
N ASP A 88 26.33 -17.46 21.78
CA ASP A 88 25.63 -18.20 20.76
C ASP A 88 24.37 -18.86 21.37
N ALA A 89 23.24 -18.68 20.72
CA ALA A 89 21.97 -19.24 21.15
C ALA A 89 21.06 -19.51 19.94
N LYS A 90 20.15 -20.44 20.09
CA LYS A 90 19.10 -20.72 19.12
C LYS A 90 17.85 -21.19 19.84
N GLY A 91 16.69 -20.87 19.28
CA GLY A 91 15.43 -21.30 19.89
C GLY A 91 14.22 -20.73 19.16
N ASN A 92 13.09 -20.88 19.80
CA ASN A 92 11.83 -20.29 19.36
C ASN A 92 11.50 -19.06 20.21
N ILE A 93 10.85 -18.06 19.62
CA ILE A 93 10.37 -16.89 20.35
C ILE A 93 8.98 -17.23 20.92
N ALA A 94 8.85 -17.15 22.23
CA ALA A 94 7.61 -17.48 22.94
C ALA A 94 6.41 -16.71 22.39
N GLY A 95 5.27 -17.39 22.22
CA GLY A 95 4.03 -16.80 21.71
C GLY A 95 4.04 -16.49 20.20
N THR A 96 5.06 -16.93 19.48
CA THR A 96 5.18 -16.73 18.02
C THR A 96 5.62 -18.01 17.31
N ASP A 97 5.53 -18.02 16.00
CA ASP A 97 6.09 -19.06 15.11
C ASP A 97 7.48 -18.69 14.57
N TYR A 98 8.19 -17.78 15.27
CA TYR A 98 9.53 -17.34 14.88
C TYR A 98 10.61 -18.20 15.55
N THR A 99 11.61 -18.55 14.76
CA THR A 99 12.85 -19.12 15.27
C THR A 99 13.96 -18.07 15.24
N TYR A 100 14.85 -18.11 16.21
CA TYR A 100 16.01 -17.23 16.25
C TYR A 100 17.32 -18.02 16.30
N LYS A 101 18.36 -17.43 15.75
CA LYS A 101 19.73 -17.88 15.89
C LYS A 101 20.63 -16.66 16.14
N ASN A 102 21.27 -16.67 17.31
CA ASN A 102 22.27 -15.69 17.71
C ASN A 102 23.67 -16.25 17.42
N SER A 103 24.58 -15.41 16.99
CA SER A 103 25.99 -15.75 16.82
C SER A 103 26.90 -14.59 17.20
N VAL A 104 28.00 -14.88 17.82
CA VAL A 104 29.05 -13.93 18.22
C VAL A 104 30.30 -14.22 17.39
N ASN A 105 30.74 -13.23 16.63
CA ASN A 105 31.97 -13.34 15.85
C ASN A 105 33.01 -12.37 16.41
N THR A 106 34.22 -12.85 16.61
CA THR A 106 35.33 -11.98 16.99
C THR A 106 35.84 -11.23 15.76
N THR A 107 35.96 -9.92 15.86
CA THR A 107 36.55 -9.09 14.81
C THR A 107 38.07 -9.11 14.88
N ILE A 108 38.73 -8.58 13.86
CA ILE A 108 40.21 -8.49 13.76
C ILE A 108 40.80 -7.66 14.92
N ASP A 109 40.05 -6.68 15.41
CA ASP A 109 40.41 -5.85 16.57
C ASP A 109 40.01 -6.59 17.86
N GLU A 110 40.99 -6.86 18.75
CA GLU A 110 40.82 -7.65 19.98
C GLU A 110 39.76 -7.13 20.97
N GLY A 111 39.27 -5.90 20.79
CA GLY A 111 38.28 -5.28 21.65
C GLY A 111 36.85 -5.20 21.07
N ILE A 112 36.61 -5.64 19.83
CA ILE A 112 35.32 -5.52 19.14
C ILE A 112 34.82 -6.89 18.76
N ILE A 113 33.56 -7.15 19.09
CA ILE A 113 32.82 -8.35 18.65
C ILE A 113 31.66 -7.95 17.77
N GLU A 114 31.36 -8.77 16.75
CA GLU A 114 30.13 -8.69 15.98
C GLU A 114 29.10 -9.64 16.63
N ILE A 115 28.00 -9.09 17.08
CA ILE A 115 26.83 -9.85 17.47
C ILE A 115 25.83 -9.88 16.32
N LYS A 116 25.24 -11.04 16.05
CA LYS A 116 24.36 -11.24 14.91
C LYS A 116 23.18 -12.09 15.30
N THR A 117 22.00 -11.61 14.97
CA THR A 117 20.74 -12.33 15.17
C THR A 117 20.05 -12.57 13.83
N ILE A 118 19.60 -13.78 13.63
CA ILE A 118 18.80 -14.20 12.48
C ILE A 118 17.44 -14.66 12.99
N ILE A 119 16.38 -13.96 12.56
CA ILE A 119 15.00 -14.40 12.80
C ILE A 119 14.48 -15.05 11.52
N ASN A 120 13.85 -16.21 11.67
CA ASN A 120 13.27 -16.95 10.56
C ASN A 120 11.79 -17.25 10.83
N LYS A 121 10.96 -17.09 9.77
CA LYS A 121 9.55 -17.49 9.72
C LYS A 121 9.23 -18.01 8.33
N ASN A 122 8.84 -19.28 8.20
CA ASN A 122 8.39 -19.88 6.93
C ASN A 122 9.33 -19.59 5.74
N GLY A 123 10.66 -19.65 5.97
CA GLY A 123 11.66 -19.39 4.94
C GLY A 123 12.04 -17.91 4.75
N LYS A 124 11.26 -16.97 5.27
CA LYS A 124 11.66 -15.55 5.36
C LYS A 124 12.68 -15.37 6.47
N LYS A 125 13.69 -14.54 6.21
CA LYS A 125 14.77 -14.27 7.16
C LYS A 125 14.98 -12.78 7.32
N VAL A 126 15.10 -12.34 8.58
CA VAL A 126 15.61 -11.01 8.93
C VAL A 126 16.93 -11.22 9.66
N ILE A 127 17.95 -10.51 9.22
CA ILE A 127 19.29 -10.57 9.79
C ILE A 127 19.60 -9.18 10.32
N LEU A 128 20.00 -9.12 11.59
CA LEU A 128 20.50 -7.92 12.22
C LEU A 128 21.87 -8.21 12.81
N SER A 129 22.83 -7.33 12.57
CA SER A 129 24.16 -7.42 13.18
C SER A 129 24.59 -6.07 13.73
N GLU A 130 25.35 -6.10 14.79
CA GLU A 130 25.88 -4.93 15.48
C GLU A 130 27.30 -5.18 15.97
N LEU A 131 28.12 -4.14 15.96
CA LEU A 131 29.48 -4.18 16.50
C LEU A 131 29.45 -3.64 17.93
N VAL A 132 29.91 -4.45 18.87
CA VAL A 132 29.91 -4.11 20.30
C VAL A 132 31.34 -4.18 20.82
N ILE A 133 31.69 -3.18 21.65
CA ILE A 133 32.98 -3.20 22.35
C ILE A 133 32.89 -4.25 23.48
N LYS A 134 33.77 -5.22 23.49
CA LYS A 134 33.86 -6.22 24.54
C LYS A 134 34.27 -5.51 25.86
N LYS A 135 33.30 -5.27 26.72
CA LYS A 135 33.60 -4.82 28.10
C LYS A 135 34.40 -5.92 28.79
N GLU A 136 35.61 -5.61 29.19
CA GLU A 136 36.31 -6.45 30.18
C GLU A 136 35.40 -6.59 31.39
N ILE A 137 34.95 -7.81 31.64
CA ILE A 137 34.31 -8.16 32.91
C ILE A 137 35.39 -8.01 33.96
N GLN A 138 35.46 -6.84 34.62
CA GLN A 138 36.26 -6.70 35.82
C GLN A 138 35.67 -7.68 36.84
N ASN A 139 36.38 -8.79 37.06
CA ASN A 139 36.12 -9.65 38.19
C ASN A 139 36.30 -8.80 39.48
N PRO A 140 35.28 -8.63 40.32
CA PRO A 140 35.53 -8.06 41.66
C PRO A 140 36.31 -9.07 42.44
N GLN A 141 37.50 -8.65 42.80
CA GLN A 141 38.30 -9.36 43.83
C GLN A 141 37.60 -9.26 45.21
#